data_12bc6a87c64549fd3dd82f707e690ecd
#
_entry.id   12bc6a87c64549fd3dd82f707e690ecd
#
_cell.length_a   1.000
_cell.length_b   1.000
_cell.length_c   1.000
_cell.angle_alpha   90.00
_cell.angle_beta   90.00
_cell.angle_gamma   90.00
#
_symmetry.space_group_name_H-M   'P 1'
#
loop_
_entity.id
_entity.type
_entity.pdbx_description
1 polymer ?
#
loop_
_entity_poly.entity_id
_entity_poly.type
_entity_poly.pdbx_seq_one_letter_code
_entity_poly.pdbx_strand_id
1 'polypeptide(L)'
;GAAVVARAAGRPLVVHVPAWADPAGVDRLADLGADIRVCERRDGEVGDPCVLRSRELVAEGAVAFGCQGTDNLLTIDGGRTLGLELAEQLAAAGVDGSRLFVQVGGGALASSCVQALTDAAALGVLQARPRLHAVQSEGCAPLARAFGLATGADDPFDDAHMWPWDDPSSLATGILDDVVYDWQPLVGTMLED
;
A
#
# COMPACT_ATOMS: atom_id res chain seq x y z
N GLY A 1 -1.15 -4.05 14.31
CA GLY A 1 -2.50 -4.41 13.82
C GLY A 1 -2.66 -5.91 13.74
N ALA A 2 -2.08 -6.57 12.73
CA ALA A 2 -2.27 -8.01 12.45
C ALA A 2 -2.09 -8.93 13.67
N ALA A 3 -1.02 -8.74 14.45
CA ALA A 3 -0.75 -9.58 15.63
C ALA A 3 -1.83 -9.47 16.73
N VAL A 4 -2.41 -8.27 16.90
CA VAL A 4 -3.53 -8.09 17.85
C VAL A 4 -4.76 -8.85 17.40
N VAL A 5 -5.10 -8.76 16.11
CA VAL A 5 -6.27 -9.44 15.52
C VAL A 5 -6.07 -10.96 15.54
N ALA A 6 -4.90 -11.45 15.11
CA ALA A 6 -4.59 -12.88 15.12
C ALA A 6 -4.66 -13.47 16.53
N ARG A 7 -4.08 -12.79 17.53
CA ARG A 7 -4.17 -13.19 18.94
C ARG A 7 -5.63 -13.24 19.42
N ALA A 8 -6.42 -12.20 19.13
CA ALA A 8 -7.83 -12.15 19.54
C ALA A 8 -8.65 -13.27 18.88
N ALA A 9 -8.31 -13.64 17.64
CA ALA A 9 -8.96 -14.72 16.90
C ALA A 9 -8.41 -16.13 17.23
N GLY A 10 -7.40 -16.25 18.11
CA GLY A 10 -6.74 -17.52 18.42
C GLY A 10 -6.06 -18.17 17.21
N ARG A 11 -5.57 -17.36 16.26
CA ARG A 11 -4.92 -17.83 15.05
C ARG A 11 -3.41 -17.66 15.13
N PRO A 12 -2.62 -18.63 14.64
CA PRO A 12 -1.18 -18.47 14.52
C PRO A 12 -0.88 -17.36 13.50
N LEU A 13 0.16 -16.57 13.75
CA LEU A 13 0.63 -15.52 12.86
C LEU A 13 2.14 -15.64 12.69
N VAL A 14 2.60 -15.70 11.46
CA VAL A 14 4.01 -15.53 11.10
C VAL A 14 4.22 -14.10 10.65
N VAL A 15 5.28 -13.46 11.15
CA VAL A 15 5.68 -12.10 10.77
C VAL A 15 7.12 -12.12 10.26
N HIS A 16 7.30 -11.76 9.02
CA HIS A 16 8.62 -11.58 8.43
C HIS A 16 9.11 -10.17 8.72
N VAL A 17 10.31 -10.04 9.26
CA VAL A 17 10.93 -8.77 9.62
C VAL A 17 12.34 -8.66 9.04
N PRO A 18 12.80 -7.46 8.63
CA PRO A 18 14.18 -7.29 8.21
C PRO A 18 15.14 -7.34 9.42
N ALA A 19 16.42 -7.65 9.17
CA ALA A 19 17.43 -7.74 10.23
C ALA A 19 17.63 -6.43 11.01
N TRP A 20 17.27 -5.31 10.42
CA TRP A 20 17.34 -3.96 11.01
C TRP A 20 16.00 -3.48 11.61
N ALA A 21 15.01 -4.36 11.78
CA ALA A 21 13.73 -4.00 12.38
C ALA A 21 13.91 -3.42 13.80
N ASP A 22 13.07 -2.44 14.13
CA ASP A 22 13.07 -1.82 15.47
C ASP A 22 12.83 -2.89 16.55
N PRO A 23 13.78 -3.05 17.50
CA PRO A 23 13.66 -4.04 18.57
C PRO A 23 12.37 -3.92 19.37
N ALA A 24 11.90 -2.69 19.67
CA ALA A 24 10.66 -2.49 20.41
C ALA A 24 9.43 -3.02 19.65
N GLY A 25 9.43 -2.88 18.31
CA GLY A 25 8.41 -3.47 17.45
C GLY A 25 8.45 -5.00 17.46
N VAL A 26 9.65 -5.57 17.37
CA VAL A 26 9.88 -7.02 17.42
C VAL A 26 9.43 -7.60 18.78
N ASP A 27 9.85 -6.99 19.89
CA ASP A 27 9.44 -7.39 21.23
C ASP A 27 7.91 -7.36 21.40
N ARG A 28 7.27 -6.32 20.88
CA ARG A 28 5.81 -6.19 20.92
C ARG A 28 5.12 -7.28 20.11
N LEU A 29 5.66 -7.69 18.97
CA LEU A 29 5.14 -8.80 18.17
C LEU A 29 5.28 -10.13 18.92
N ALA A 30 6.43 -10.36 19.57
CA ALA A 30 6.68 -11.53 20.40
C ALA A 30 5.70 -11.63 21.58
N ASP A 31 5.47 -10.53 22.30
CA ASP A 31 4.49 -10.43 23.39
C ASP A 31 3.05 -10.75 22.93
N LEU A 32 2.75 -10.46 21.67
CA LEU A 32 1.47 -10.79 21.06
C LEU A 32 1.38 -12.24 20.56
N GLY A 33 2.48 -13.00 20.66
CA GLY A 33 2.53 -14.41 20.29
C GLY A 33 2.74 -14.68 18.82
N ALA A 34 3.31 -13.72 18.08
CA ALA A 34 3.69 -13.92 16.68
C ALA A 34 4.95 -14.79 16.56
N ASP A 35 4.98 -15.67 15.54
CA ASP A 35 6.19 -16.34 15.07
C ASP A 35 6.99 -15.36 14.20
N ILE A 36 8.10 -14.84 14.73
CA ILE A 36 8.90 -13.81 14.09
C ILE A 36 10.03 -14.47 13.31
N ARG A 37 10.10 -14.16 12.02
CA ARG A 37 11.15 -14.66 11.11
C ARG A 37 11.96 -13.51 10.53
N VAL A 38 13.22 -13.45 10.94
CA VAL A 38 14.14 -12.46 10.40
C VAL A 38 14.53 -12.87 8.98
N CYS A 39 14.39 -11.94 8.04
CA CYS A 39 14.66 -12.15 6.63
C CYS A 39 15.94 -11.44 6.20
N GLU A 40 16.84 -12.20 5.60
CA GLU A 40 18.03 -11.70 4.93
C GLU A 40 17.88 -11.88 3.41
N ARG A 41 18.52 -10.99 2.66
CA ARG A 41 18.56 -11.10 1.20
C ARG A 41 19.43 -12.28 0.78
N ARG A 42 18.91 -13.10 -0.12
CA ARG A 42 19.68 -14.19 -0.76
C ARG A 42 20.47 -13.64 -1.96
N ASP A 43 21.56 -14.30 -2.33
CA ASP A 43 22.36 -13.90 -3.47
C ASP A 43 21.53 -13.85 -4.76
N GLY A 44 21.62 -12.74 -5.48
CA GLY A 44 20.85 -12.50 -6.72
C GLY A 44 19.36 -12.20 -6.53
N GLU A 45 18.86 -12.10 -5.29
CA GLU A 45 17.47 -11.81 -5.01
C GLU A 45 17.17 -10.32 -5.17
N VAL A 46 16.14 -9.98 -5.95
CA VAL A 46 15.67 -8.62 -6.20
C VAL A 46 14.34 -8.40 -5.48
N GLY A 47 14.15 -7.24 -4.85
CA GLY A 47 12.96 -6.90 -4.08
C GLY A 47 13.14 -7.05 -2.57
N ASP A 48 12.08 -6.82 -1.80
CA ASP A 48 12.09 -6.93 -0.34
C ASP A 48 12.10 -8.40 0.10
N PRO A 49 13.13 -8.86 0.84
CA PRO A 49 13.21 -10.25 1.32
C PRO A 49 12.00 -10.67 2.17
N CYS A 50 11.42 -9.76 2.97
CA CYS A 50 10.27 -10.07 3.82
C CYS A 50 9.02 -10.32 3.00
N VAL A 51 8.80 -9.55 1.95
CA VAL A 51 7.69 -9.75 1.00
C VAL A 51 7.87 -11.06 0.25
N LEU A 52 9.07 -11.35 -0.24
CA LEU A 52 9.36 -12.59 -0.95
C LEU A 52 9.13 -13.82 -0.06
N ARG A 53 9.61 -13.81 1.19
CA ARG A 53 9.36 -14.90 2.17
C ARG A 53 7.88 -15.03 2.51
N SER A 54 7.15 -13.93 2.60
CA SER A 54 5.70 -13.95 2.84
C SER A 54 4.96 -14.61 1.68
N ARG A 55 5.34 -14.28 0.43
CA ARG A 55 4.75 -14.90 -0.77
C ARG A 55 5.08 -16.39 -0.89
N GLU A 56 6.29 -16.82 -0.53
CA GLU A 56 6.65 -18.24 -0.44
C GLU A 56 5.71 -18.97 0.53
N LEU A 57 5.50 -18.41 1.73
CA LEU A 57 4.62 -19.00 2.74
C LEU A 57 3.15 -19.05 2.28
N VAL A 58 2.68 -18.03 1.58
CA VAL A 58 1.33 -18.02 0.98
C VAL A 58 1.21 -19.10 -0.09
N ALA A 59 2.23 -19.31 -0.92
CA ALA A 59 2.25 -20.40 -1.90
C ALA A 59 2.22 -21.80 -1.26
N GLU A 60 2.69 -21.93 -0.01
CA GLU A 60 2.61 -23.14 0.81
C GLU A 60 1.25 -23.31 1.52
N GLY A 61 0.33 -22.36 1.35
CA GLY A 61 -1.03 -22.43 1.86
C GLY A 61 -1.36 -21.52 3.05
N ALA A 62 -0.46 -20.62 3.44
CA ALA A 62 -0.79 -19.59 4.42
C ALA A 62 -1.76 -18.56 3.84
N VAL A 63 -2.57 -17.95 4.69
CA VAL A 63 -3.45 -16.85 4.33
C VAL A 63 -2.65 -15.54 4.36
N ALA A 64 -2.64 -14.79 3.26
CA ALA A 64 -2.04 -13.47 3.22
C ALA A 64 -2.77 -12.53 4.18
N PHE A 65 -2.01 -11.86 5.05
CA PHE A 65 -2.53 -10.86 6.00
C PHE A 65 -1.63 -9.62 6.00
N GLY A 66 -1.21 -9.22 4.80
CA GLY A 66 -0.42 -8.02 4.54
C GLY A 66 -1.29 -6.80 4.27
N CYS A 67 -0.64 -5.67 4.10
CA CYS A 67 -1.28 -4.40 3.75
C CYS A 67 -1.18 -4.08 2.23
N GLN A 68 -0.56 -4.94 1.44
CA GLN A 68 -0.47 -4.79 0.00
C GLN A 68 -1.73 -5.34 -0.68
N GLY A 69 -2.42 -4.49 -1.45
CA GLY A 69 -3.67 -4.87 -2.11
C GLY A 69 -3.52 -5.97 -3.15
N THR A 70 -2.38 -6.01 -3.83
CA THR A 70 -2.06 -7.06 -4.81
C THR A 70 -2.00 -8.46 -4.21
N ASP A 71 -1.60 -8.58 -2.93
CA ASP A 71 -1.53 -9.85 -2.22
C ASP A 71 -2.83 -10.14 -1.43
N ASN A 72 -3.59 -9.11 -1.07
CA ASN A 72 -4.82 -9.24 -0.27
C ASN A 72 -5.81 -8.09 -0.54
N LEU A 73 -6.73 -8.30 -1.47
CA LEU A 73 -7.76 -7.31 -1.83
C LEU A 73 -8.66 -6.88 -0.66
N LEU A 74 -8.86 -7.74 0.36
CA LEU A 74 -9.63 -7.39 1.55
C LEU A 74 -8.98 -6.25 2.35
N THR A 75 -7.69 -6.04 2.20
CA THR A 75 -6.97 -4.90 2.79
C THR A 75 -7.45 -3.58 2.18
N ILE A 76 -7.59 -3.55 0.86
CA ILE A 76 -8.12 -2.37 0.16
C ILE A 76 -9.57 -2.12 0.56
N ASP A 77 -10.39 -3.17 0.57
CA ASP A 77 -11.80 -3.07 0.96
C ASP A 77 -11.97 -2.56 2.42
N GLY A 78 -11.19 -3.09 3.35
CA GLY A 78 -11.15 -2.58 4.72
C GLY A 78 -10.67 -1.13 4.82
N GLY A 79 -9.66 -0.75 4.04
CA GLY A 79 -9.10 0.60 3.98
C GLY A 79 -10.07 1.63 3.40
N ARG A 80 -11.03 1.21 2.56
CA ARG A 80 -12.08 2.07 1.99
C ARG A 80 -12.94 2.77 3.04
N THR A 81 -13.01 2.22 4.25
CA THR A 81 -13.74 2.86 5.37
C THR A 81 -13.26 4.28 5.62
N LEU A 82 -11.96 4.56 5.49
CA LEU A 82 -11.42 5.92 5.62
C LEU A 82 -11.93 6.84 4.48
N GLY A 83 -11.91 6.37 3.25
CA GLY A 83 -12.39 7.16 2.10
C GLY A 83 -13.90 7.41 2.16
N LEU A 84 -14.69 6.44 2.67
CA LEU A 84 -16.13 6.61 2.90
C LEU A 84 -16.40 7.64 4.00
N GLU A 85 -15.65 7.61 5.10
CA GLU A 85 -15.75 8.61 6.17
C GLU A 85 -15.38 10.01 5.66
N LEU A 86 -14.33 10.13 4.83
CA LEU A 86 -13.98 11.38 4.16
C LEU A 86 -15.13 11.90 3.28
N ALA A 87 -15.75 11.03 2.48
CA ALA A 87 -16.87 11.41 1.62
C ALA A 87 -18.08 11.92 2.44
N GLU A 88 -18.41 11.23 3.53
CA GLU A 88 -19.49 11.64 4.44
C GLU A 88 -19.20 13.02 5.07
N GLN A 89 -17.98 13.22 5.56
CA GLN A 89 -17.59 14.48 6.20
C GLN A 89 -17.56 15.65 5.20
N LEU A 90 -17.05 15.45 3.99
CA LEU A 90 -17.07 16.45 2.92
C LEU A 90 -18.51 16.83 2.54
N ALA A 91 -19.37 15.85 2.34
CA ALA A 91 -20.78 16.08 2.02
C ALA A 91 -21.50 16.82 3.15
N ALA A 92 -21.29 16.42 4.42
CA ALA A 92 -21.89 17.08 5.58
C ALA A 92 -21.42 18.53 5.76
N ALA A 93 -20.16 18.80 5.42
CA ALA A 93 -19.60 20.16 5.48
C ALA A 93 -19.98 21.04 4.27
N GLY A 94 -20.61 20.46 3.24
CA GLY A 94 -20.90 21.16 1.98
C GLY A 94 -19.63 21.62 1.25
N VAL A 95 -18.54 20.85 1.38
CA VAL A 95 -17.24 21.16 0.79
C VAL A 95 -16.96 20.19 -0.35
N ASP A 96 -16.77 20.72 -1.54
CA ASP A 96 -16.25 19.97 -2.67
C ASP A 96 -14.72 19.90 -2.58
N GLY A 97 -14.19 18.75 -2.17
CA GLY A 97 -12.76 18.49 -2.23
C GLY A 97 -12.29 18.44 -3.68
N SER A 98 -11.49 19.41 -4.11
CA SER A 98 -10.97 19.42 -5.49
C SER A 98 -9.71 18.56 -5.66
N ARG A 99 -8.96 18.34 -4.60
CA ARG A 99 -7.68 17.63 -4.61
C ARG A 99 -7.50 16.79 -3.36
N LEU A 100 -6.97 15.58 -3.54
CA LEU A 100 -6.59 14.66 -2.47
C LEU A 100 -5.08 14.42 -2.52
N PHE A 101 -4.35 14.89 -1.52
CA PHE A 101 -2.93 14.62 -1.36
C PHE A 101 -2.73 13.44 -0.40
N VAL A 102 -2.12 12.36 -0.89
CA VAL A 102 -1.88 11.14 -0.11
C VAL A 102 -0.43 10.72 -0.25
N GLN A 103 0.21 10.42 0.87
CA GLN A 103 1.53 9.80 0.87
C GLN A 103 1.42 8.36 0.33
N VAL A 104 2.43 7.96 -0.45
CA VAL A 104 2.47 6.65 -1.09
C VAL A 104 3.81 5.97 -0.83
N GLY A 105 3.76 4.87 -0.04
CA GLY A 105 4.75 3.82 -0.03
C GLY A 105 4.24 2.69 -0.95
N GLY A 106 3.72 1.60 -0.39
CA GLY A 106 3.17 0.47 -1.16
C GLY A 106 1.86 0.75 -1.91
N GLY A 107 1.15 1.85 -1.60
CA GLY A 107 -0.01 2.32 -2.36
C GLY A 107 -1.38 2.01 -1.78
N ALA A 108 -1.51 1.05 -0.85
CA ALA A 108 -2.80 0.56 -0.35
C ALA A 108 -3.72 1.65 0.22
N LEU A 109 -3.17 2.61 0.98
CA LEU A 109 -3.94 3.72 1.54
C LEU A 109 -4.56 4.59 0.44
N ALA A 110 -3.74 4.98 -0.53
CA ALA A 110 -4.19 5.83 -1.64
C ALA A 110 -5.22 5.10 -2.50
N SER A 111 -4.98 3.83 -2.85
CA SER A 111 -5.93 2.97 -3.58
C SER A 111 -7.27 2.87 -2.86
N SER A 112 -7.26 2.59 -1.56
CA SER A 112 -8.47 2.47 -0.76
C SER A 112 -9.29 3.77 -0.74
N CYS A 113 -8.64 4.91 -0.49
CA CYS A 113 -9.30 6.21 -0.45
C CYS A 113 -9.89 6.59 -1.81
N VAL A 114 -9.11 6.41 -2.89
CA VAL A 114 -9.55 6.74 -4.25
C VAL A 114 -10.77 5.91 -4.66
N GLN A 115 -10.75 4.60 -4.42
CA GLN A 115 -11.88 3.73 -4.76
C GLN A 115 -13.15 4.16 -4.02
N ALA A 116 -13.06 4.43 -2.71
CA ALA A 116 -14.20 4.87 -1.93
C ALA A 116 -14.75 6.23 -2.39
N LEU A 117 -13.87 7.20 -2.71
CA LEU A 117 -14.29 8.51 -3.21
C LEU A 117 -14.86 8.42 -4.64
N THR A 118 -14.37 7.50 -5.46
CA THR A 118 -14.95 7.21 -6.79
C THR A 118 -16.37 6.67 -6.65
N ASP A 119 -16.59 5.72 -5.75
CA ASP A 119 -17.92 5.18 -5.49
C ASP A 119 -18.85 6.25 -4.91
N ALA A 120 -18.37 7.09 -3.99
CA ALA A 120 -19.15 8.21 -3.43
C ALA A 120 -19.59 9.21 -4.50
N ALA A 121 -18.72 9.50 -5.48
CA ALA A 121 -19.07 10.35 -6.62
C ALA A 121 -20.10 9.65 -7.55
N ALA A 122 -19.89 8.36 -7.85
CA ALA A 122 -20.83 7.59 -8.68
C ALA A 122 -22.22 7.45 -8.05
N LEU A 123 -22.30 7.40 -6.72
CA LEU A 123 -23.55 7.37 -5.96
C LEU A 123 -24.17 8.77 -5.72
N GLY A 124 -23.51 9.83 -6.16
CA GLY A 124 -24.00 11.21 -6.01
C GLY A 124 -23.86 11.76 -4.59
N VAL A 125 -23.08 11.14 -3.72
CA VAL A 125 -22.73 11.67 -2.39
C VAL A 125 -21.78 12.87 -2.52
N LEU A 126 -20.83 12.78 -3.46
CA LEU A 126 -19.96 13.87 -3.89
C LEU A 126 -20.33 14.30 -5.32
N GLN A 127 -20.10 15.55 -5.69
CA GLN A 127 -20.34 16.02 -7.06
C GLN A 127 -19.32 15.45 -8.04
N ALA A 128 -18.06 15.28 -7.59
CA ALA A 128 -16.98 14.66 -8.34
C ALA A 128 -15.96 14.04 -7.38
N ARG A 129 -15.18 13.09 -7.87
CA ARG A 129 -14.02 12.56 -7.15
C ARG A 129 -12.92 13.66 -7.09
N PRO A 130 -12.33 13.92 -5.91
CA PRO A 130 -11.15 14.78 -5.82
C PRO A 130 -10.01 14.22 -6.68
N ARG A 131 -9.28 15.09 -7.38
CA ARG A 131 -8.10 14.72 -8.15
C ARG A 131 -7.00 14.18 -7.22
N LEU A 132 -6.42 13.02 -7.57
CA LEU A 132 -5.38 12.38 -6.79
C LEU A 132 -4.00 13.05 -7.02
N HIS A 133 -3.36 13.41 -5.92
CA HIS A 133 -1.96 13.83 -5.89
C HIS A 133 -1.17 12.88 -4.97
N ALA A 134 -0.50 11.91 -5.56
CA ALA A 134 0.37 11.00 -4.84
C ALA A 134 1.65 11.73 -4.42
N VAL A 135 2.04 11.58 -3.14
CA VAL A 135 3.22 12.22 -2.57
C VAL A 135 4.24 11.14 -2.20
N GLN A 136 5.43 11.24 -2.76
CA GLN A 136 6.58 10.39 -2.44
C GLN A 136 7.79 11.25 -2.09
N SER A 137 8.79 10.67 -1.42
CA SER A 137 10.05 11.36 -1.16
C SER A 137 10.90 11.38 -2.42
N GLU A 138 11.72 12.43 -2.59
CA GLU A 138 12.64 12.58 -3.74
C GLU A 138 13.61 11.40 -3.85
N GLY A 139 14.09 10.87 -2.71
CA GLY A 139 15.01 9.74 -2.67
C GLY A 139 14.35 8.36 -2.91
N CYS A 140 13.02 8.31 -3.10
CA CYS A 140 12.29 7.08 -3.46
C CYS A 140 10.92 7.42 -4.04
N ALA A 141 10.82 7.49 -5.37
CA ALA A 141 9.60 7.91 -6.07
C ALA A 141 9.21 6.96 -7.23
N PRO A 142 9.07 5.64 -6.97
CA PRO A 142 8.77 4.67 -8.03
C PRO A 142 7.41 4.92 -8.72
N LEU A 143 6.40 5.45 -8.01
CA LEU A 143 5.11 5.78 -8.62
C LEU A 143 5.20 6.96 -9.58
N ALA A 144 5.95 8.00 -9.22
CA ALA A 144 6.17 9.14 -10.13
C ALA A 144 6.87 8.71 -11.41
N ARG A 145 7.84 7.78 -11.31
CA ARG A 145 8.52 7.16 -12.45
C ARG A 145 7.53 6.37 -13.31
N ALA A 146 6.75 5.47 -12.70
CA ALA A 146 5.76 4.67 -13.42
C ALA A 146 4.71 5.53 -14.12
N PHE A 147 4.19 6.57 -13.47
CA PHE A 147 3.25 7.51 -14.08
C PHE A 147 3.85 8.22 -15.30
N GLY A 148 5.12 8.67 -15.20
CA GLY A 148 5.80 9.30 -16.31
C GLY A 148 5.97 8.37 -17.52
N LEU A 149 6.23 7.07 -17.28
CA LEU A 149 6.34 6.05 -18.34
C LEU A 149 4.98 5.68 -18.93
N ALA A 150 3.95 5.56 -18.10
CA ALA A 150 2.59 5.23 -18.51
C ALA A 150 1.95 6.33 -19.34
N THR A 151 2.34 7.60 -19.12
CA THR A 151 1.78 8.74 -19.84
C THR A 151 2.15 8.68 -21.33
N GLY A 152 1.14 8.42 -22.17
CA GLY A 152 1.31 8.31 -23.63
C GLY A 152 1.85 6.96 -24.12
N ALA A 153 1.99 5.95 -23.23
CA ALA A 153 2.33 4.59 -23.62
C ALA A 153 1.14 3.88 -24.27
N ASP A 154 1.41 2.93 -25.18
CA ASP A 154 0.39 2.08 -25.79
C ASP A 154 -0.29 1.17 -24.75
N ASP A 155 0.48 0.67 -23.77
CA ASP A 155 0.00 -0.03 -22.58
C ASP A 155 0.45 0.73 -21.32
N PRO A 156 -0.42 1.56 -20.72
CA PRO A 156 -0.09 2.29 -19.49
C PRO A 156 0.14 1.39 -18.26
N PHE A 157 -0.31 0.13 -18.32
CA PHE A 157 -0.27 -0.81 -17.20
C PHE A 157 0.76 -1.93 -17.38
N ASP A 158 1.67 -1.79 -18.33
CA ASP A 158 2.78 -2.74 -18.52
C ASP A 158 3.62 -2.84 -17.22
N ASP A 159 3.77 -4.06 -16.73
CA ASP A 159 4.54 -4.34 -15.50
C ASP A 159 5.99 -3.86 -15.58
N ALA A 160 6.53 -3.67 -16.79
CA ALA A 160 7.84 -3.07 -17.02
C ALA A 160 7.94 -1.60 -16.55
N HIS A 161 6.83 -0.91 -16.26
CA HIS A 161 6.85 0.45 -15.72
C HIS A 161 7.16 0.50 -14.23
N MET A 162 7.09 -0.63 -13.50
CA MET A 162 7.33 -0.70 -12.07
C MET A 162 8.45 -1.70 -11.76
N TRP A 163 9.57 -1.20 -11.24
CA TRP A 163 10.69 -2.00 -10.76
C TRP A 163 11.28 -1.37 -9.49
N PRO A 164 12.06 -2.12 -8.67
CA PRO A 164 12.63 -1.58 -7.45
C PRO A 164 13.42 -0.30 -7.67
N TRP A 165 13.30 0.64 -6.74
CA TRP A 165 14.07 1.87 -6.72
C TRP A 165 15.49 1.58 -6.25
N ASP A 166 16.49 2.13 -6.93
CA ASP A 166 17.88 1.98 -6.55
C ASP A 166 18.22 2.87 -5.36
N ASP A 167 18.80 2.29 -4.31
CA ASP A 167 19.26 2.97 -3.09
C ASP A 167 18.19 3.91 -2.45
N PRO A 168 17.03 3.38 -2.02
CA PRO A 168 15.96 4.19 -1.49
C PRO A 168 16.38 4.88 -0.19
N SER A 169 16.14 6.19 -0.09
CA SER A 169 16.49 7.00 1.08
C SER A 169 15.42 8.05 1.41
N SER A 170 15.06 8.15 2.69
CA SER A 170 14.12 9.16 3.19
C SER A 170 14.15 9.27 4.70
N LEU A 171 13.86 10.44 5.24
CA LEU A 171 13.50 10.61 6.64
C LEU A 171 12.13 10.01 6.97
N ALA A 172 11.25 9.93 5.97
CA ALA A 172 9.91 9.34 6.08
C ALA A 172 9.98 7.81 5.83
N THR A 173 10.62 7.08 6.72
CA THR A 173 10.86 5.63 6.58
C THR A 173 9.59 4.80 6.49
N GLY A 174 8.46 5.28 7.03
CA GLY A 174 7.17 4.58 6.98
C GLY A 174 6.50 4.55 5.60
N ILE A 175 7.03 5.29 4.63
CA ILE A 175 6.56 5.27 3.23
C ILE A 175 7.72 4.97 2.25
N LEU A 176 8.79 4.38 2.75
CA LEU A 176 9.97 4.06 1.96
C LEU A 176 9.86 2.64 1.41
N ASP A 177 9.02 2.46 0.40
CA ASP A 177 8.90 1.22 -0.38
C ASP A 177 9.60 1.40 -1.73
N ASP A 178 10.46 0.47 -2.10
CA ASP A 178 11.21 0.47 -3.36
C ASP A 178 10.34 0.19 -4.60
N VAL A 179 9.16 -0.42 -4.38
CA VAL A 179 8.10 -0.60 -5.37
C VAL A 179 6.75 -0.15 -4.80
N VAL A 180 5.84 0.27 -5.68
CA VAL A 180 4.44 0.51 -5.29
C VAL A 180 3.61 -0.68 -5.72
N TYR A 181 3.15 -1.48 -4.76
CA TYR A 181 2.41 -2.72 -5.04
C TYR A 181 1.06 -2.45 -5.73
N ASP A 182 0.38 -1.37 -5.34
CA ASP A 182 -0.91 -0.95 -5.90
C ASP A 182 -0.76 0.17 -6.95
N TRP A 183 0.30 0.13 -7.76
CA TRP A 183 0.62 1.23 -8.68
C TRP A 183 -0.36 1.38 -9.85
N GLN A 184 -0.84 0.27 -10.43
CA GLN A 184 -1.71 0.29 -11.62
C GLN A 184 -3.02 1.05 -11.37
N PRO A 185 -3.81 0.77 -10.31
CA PRO A 185 -5.02 1.54 -10.03
C PRO A 185 -4.72 3.01 -9.71
N LEU A 186 -3.57 3.33 -9.10
CA LEU A 186 -3.19 4.70 -8.82
C LEU A 186 -2.81 5.46 -10.10
N VAL A 187 -2.01 4.85 -10.97
CA VAL A 187 -1.64 5.43 -12.27
C VAL A 187 -2.90 5.61 -13.12
N GLY A 188 -3.79 4.61 -13.20
CA GLY A 188 -5.06 4.71 -13.91
C GLY A 188 -5.89 5.90 -13.45
N THR A 189 -6.03 6.05 -12.13
CA THR A 189 -6.74 7.19 -11.54
C THR A 189 -6.12 8.54 -11.91
N MET A 190 -4.78 8.65 -11.87
CA MET A 190 -4.08 9.90 -12.21
C MET A 190 -4.11 10.23 -13.71
N LEU A 191 -4.24 9.21 -14.58
CA LEU A 191 -4.40 9.42 -16.03
C LEU A 191 -5.80 9.90 -16.41
N GLU A 192 -6.83 9.59 -15.59
CA GLU A 192 -8.21 10.05 -15.76
C GLU A 192 -8.41 11.50 -15.25
N ASP A 193 -7.53 12.00 -14.41
CA ASP A 193 -7.58 13.31 -13.75
C ASP A 193 -7.10 14.45 -14.67
#